data_0111b9c7dcb0400f555b1dfe8150b8d0
#
_entry.id   0111b9c7dcb0400f555b1dfe8150b8d0
#
_cell.length_a   1.000
_cell.length_b   1.000
_cell.length_c   1.000
_cell.angle_alpha   90.00
_cell.angle_beta   90.00
_cell.angle_gamma   90.00
#
_symmetry.space_group_name_H-M   'P 1'
#
loop_
_entity.id
_entity.type
_entity.pdbx_description
1 polymer ?
#
loop_
_entity_poly.entity_id
_entity_poly.type
_entity_poly.pdbx_seq_one_letter_code
_entity_poly.pdbx_strand_id
1 'polypeptide(L)'
;MVTISFAITACNEHEELDRLLRQLDNNINSNDQIIVQLDTTATDKVKSVINKYDIQSLQFSLNNDFSSFKNNLKNSCSKDWIFFIDADEYLSDGLLNNIHQVLEINEGLVDVIAVPRINTVDGLTREHIDKWRWFVDEKGWVNYPDYQTRICTNTQDIKWINKVHERLSGWKRIANLPEGYDLIHPKTIERQERQNNFYNTL
;
A
#
# COMPACT_ATOMS: atom_id res chain seq x y z
N MET A 1 15.71 -4.67 -17.63
CA MET A 1 15.48 -4.82 -16.17
C MET A 1 14.56 -3.69 -15.76
N VAL A 2 13.37 -4.00 -15.36
CA VAL A 2 12.36 -3.02 -14.88
C VAL A 2 12.80 -2.39 -13.56
N THR A 3 12.39 -1.15 -13.33
CA THR A 3 12.64 -0.41 -12.08
C THR A 3 11.33 -0.05 -11.38
N ILE A 4 11.36 0.04 -10.05
CA ILE A 4 10.18 0.22 -9.21
C ILE A 4 10.34 1.45 -8.33
N SER A 5 9.30 2.30 -8.26
CA SER A 5 9.10 3.26 -7.18
C SER A 5 8.18 2.62 -6.14
N PHE A 6 8.72 2.27 -4.97
CA PHE A 6 7.93 1.89 -3.79
C PHE A 6 7.39 3.17 -3.16
N ALA A 7 6.12 3.44 -3.41
CA ALA A 7 5.45 4.70 -3.07
C ALA A 7 4.60 4.51 -1.80
N ILE A 8 5.07 5.05 -0.67
CA ILE A 8 4.52 4.78 0.66
C ILE A 8 3.81 6.03 1.18
N THR A 9 2.61 5.84 1.75
CA THR A 9 1.88 6.88 2.48
C THR A 9 1.92 6.61 3.97
N ALA A 10 2.21 7.63 4.80
CA ALA A 10 2.30 7.50 6.25
C ALA A 10 1.84 8.77 7.00
N CYS A 11 1.35 8.58 8.22
CA CYS A 11 0.92 9.65 9.12
C CYS A 11 1.37 9.42 10.57
N ASN A 12 0.96 8.32 11.19
CA ASN A 12 1.23 8.01 12.60
C ASN A 12 1.70 6.56 12.84
N GLU A 13 1.97 5.82 11.77
CA GLU A 13 2.32 4.40 11.72
C GLU A 13 3.85 4.19 11.87
N HIS A 14 4.48 4.70 12.93
CA HIS A 14 5.94 4.71 13.03
C HIS A 14 6.59 3.33 13.17
N GLU A 15 5.94 2.38 13.86
CA GLU A 15 6.46 1.02 14.03
C GLU A 15 6.29 0.20 12.75
N GLU A 16 5.11 0.32 12.13
CA GLU A 16 4.77 -0.35 10.89
C GLU A 16 5.64 0.17 9.73
N LEU A 17 5.81 1.49 9.65
CA LEU A 17 6.68 2.12 8.65
C LEU A 17 8.14 1.66 8.82
N ASP A 18 8.67 1.60 10.05
CA ASP A 18 10.04 1.11 10.29
C ASP A 18 10.20 -0.34 9.85
N ARG A 19 9.19 -1.18 10.09
CA ARG A 19 9.17 -2.57 9.60
C ARG A 19 9.19 -2.64 8.09
N LEU A 20 8.31 -1.89 7.40
CA LEU A 20 8.21 -1.87 5.94
C LEU A 20 9.52 -1.34 5.31
N LEU A 21 10.04 -0.22 5.82
CA LEU A 21 11.28 0.36 5.29
C LEU A 21 12.47 -0.57 5.47
N ARG A 22 12.60 -1.24 6.61
CA ARG A 22 13.64 -2.25 6.85
C ARG A 22 13.52 -3.43 5.89
N GLN A 23 12.29 -3.88 5.59
CA GLN A 23 12.06 -4.95 4.63
C GLN A 23 12.51 -4.53 3.24
N LEU A 24 12.14 -3.34 2.78
CA LEU A 24 12.48 -2.84 1.45
C LEU A 24 13.98 -2.55 1.33
N ASP A 25 14.57 -1.81 2.26
CA ASP A 25 15.97 -1.40 2.25
C ASP A 25 16.95 -2.59 2.12
N ASN A 26 16.60 -3.74 2.71
CA ASN A 26 17.41 -4.94 2.64
C ASN A 26 17.20 -5.79 1.38
N ASN A 27 16.15 -5.54 0.57
CA ASN A 27 15.74 -6.51 -0.46
C ASN A 27 15.49 -5.90 -1.84
N ILE A 28 15.43 -4.57 -1.99
CA ILE A 28 15.22 -3.94 -3.30
C ILE A 28 16.53 -3.80 -4.09
N ASN A 29 16.41 -3.57 -5.39
CA ASN A 29 17.55 -3.29 -6.24
C ASN A 29 18.05 -1.85 -6.08
N SER A 30 19.34 -1.60 -6.28
CA SER A 30 19.94 -0.26 -6.18
C SER A 30 19.35 0.78 -7.16
N ASN A 31 18.69 0.32 -8.23
CA ASN A 31 18.05 1.18 -9.22
C ASN A 31 16.59 1.50 -8.88
N ASP A 32 16.02 0.88 -7.85
CA ASP A 32 14.68 1.19 -7.39
C ASP A 32 14.63 2.50 -6.60
N GLN A 33 13.46 2.94 -6.28
CA GLN A 33 13.21 4.14 -5.47
C GLN A 33 12.31 3.77 -4.31
N ILE A 34 12.69 4.15 -3.08
CA ILE A 34 11.76 4.26 -1.97
C ILE A 34 11.40 5.73 -1.80
N ILE A 35 10.12 6.04 -1.81
CA ILE A 35 9.62 7.40 -1.59
C ILE A 35 8.46 7.38 -0.61
N VAL A 36 8.55 8.16 0.46
CA VAL A 36 7.54 8.24 1.51
C VAL A 36 6.87 9.61 1.49
N GLN A 37 5.55 9.63 1.34
CA GLN A 37 4.76 10.85 1.52
C GLN A 37 4.12 10.86 2.90
N LEU A 38 4.40 11.91 3.64
CA LEU A 38 3.82 12.19 4.95
C LEU A 38 2.61 13.11 4.81
N ASP A 39 1.55 12.82 5.54
CA ASP A 39 0.55 13.84 5.83
C ASP A 39 1.20 15.00 6.62
N THR A 40 0.72 16.22 6.43
CA THR A 40 1.24 17.39 7.18
C THR A 40 1.01 17.29 8.68
N THR A 41 0.10 16.42 9.12
CA THR A 41 -0.17 16.11 10.54
C THR A 41 0.66 14.93 11.07
N ALA A 42 1.59 14.39 10.26
CA ALA A 42 2.42 13.25 10.63
C ALA A 42 3.21 13.51 11.93
N THR A 43 3.25 12.48 12.77
CA THR A 43 3.89 12.56 14.08
C THR A 43 5.42 12.67 13.96
N ASP A 44 6.06 13.25 14.96
CA ASP A 44 7.54 13.34 15.01
C ASP A 44 8.20 11.96 15.10
N LYS A 45 7.49 10.96 15.63
CA LYS A 45 7.97 9.57 15.63
C LYS A 45 8.12 9.03 14.21
N VAL A 46 7.14 9.26 13.33
CA VAL A 46 7.21 8.85 11.91
C VAL A 46 8.35 9.58 11.20
N LYS A 47 8.50 10.88 11.41
CA LYS A 47 9.62 11.67 10.85
C LYS A 47 10.98 11.13 11.32
N SER A 48 11.08 10.74 12.60
CA SER A 48 12.30 10.14 13.16
C SER A 48 12.62 8.76 12.54
N VAL A 49 11.62 7.99 12.15
CA VAL A 49 11.83 6.73 11.42
C VAL A 49 12.44 7.00 10.06
N ILE A 50 11.88 7.91 9.28
CA ILE A 50 12.39 8.25 7.95
C ILE A 50 13.85 8.67 7.99
N ASN A 51 14.25 9.45 9.00
CA ASN A 51 15.64 9.92 9.15
C ASN A 51 16.67 8.81 9.40
N LYS A 52 16.25 7.55 9.64
CA LYS A 52 17.15 6.40 9.76
C LYS A 52 17.57 5.81 8.42
N TYR A 53 16.84 6.15 7.35
CA TYR A 53 17.01 5.56 6.02
C TYR A 53 17.41 6.64 5.02
N ASP A 54 18.24 6.29 4.03
CA ASP A 54 18.62 7.18 2.92
C ASP A 54 17.55 7.11 1.82
N ILE A 55 16.38 7.69 2.09
CA ILE A 55 15.22 7.65 1.22
C ILE A 55 14.64 9.03 0.95
N GLN A 56 13.96 9.15 -0.18
CA GLN A 56 13.23 10.37 -0.51
C GLN A 56 11.95 10.48 0.32
N SER A 57 11.72 11.66 0.91
CA SER A 57 10.45 11.96 1.59
C SER A 57 9.88 13.31 1.15
N LEU A 58 8.55 13.41 1.20
CA LEU A 58 7.81 14.65 0.92
C LEU A 58 6.63 14.79 1.87
N GLN A 59 6.10 15.99 1.97
CA GLN A 59 4.90 16.28 2.74
C GLN A 59 3.79 16.82 1.85
N PHE A 60 2.58 16.34 2.07
CA PHE A 60 1.37 16.84 1.41
C PHE A 60 0.19 16.72 2.37
N SER A 61 -0.76 17.65 2.32
CA SER A 61 -1.93 17.58 3.20
C SER A 61 -2.99 16.65 2.61
N LEU A 62 -3.49 15.70 3.42
CA LEU A 62 -4.56 14.79 3.01
C LEU A 62 -5.88 15.53 2.71
N ASN A 63 -6.26 16.51 3.52
CA ASN A 63 -7.48 17.31 3.35
C ASN A 63 -8.74 16.47 3.00
N ASN A 64 -8.87 15.28 3.56
CA ASN A 64 -9.93 14.32 3.27
C ASN A 64 -10.04 13.95 1.76
N ASP A 65 -8.95 14.05 1.01
CA ASP A 65 -8.88 13.71 -0.41
C ASP A 65 -7.70 12.75 -0.65
N PHE A 66 -7.96 11.45 -0.48
CA PHE A 66 -6.98 10.39 -0.68
C PHE A 66 -6.49 10.31 -2.12
N SER A 67 -7.34 10.65 -3.10
CA SER A 67 -6.92 10.63 -4.51
C SER A 67 -5.89 11.71 -4.81
N SER A 68 -6.11 12.94 -4.36
CA SER A 68 -5.14 14.03 -4.50
C SER A 68 -3.86 13.72 -3.75
N PHE A 69 -3.96 13.13 -2.54
CA PHE A 69 -2.84 12.71 -1.73
C PHE A 69 -1.97 11.67 -2.46
N LYS A 70 -2.56 10.59 -2.97
CA LYS A 70 -1.85 9.54 -3.71
C LYS A 70 -1.34 10.00 -5.08
N ASN A 71 -2.05 10.91 -5.76
CA ASN A 71 -1.58 11.49 -7.02
C ASN A 71 -0.35 12.39 -6.83
N ASN A 72 -0.27 13.15 -5.73
CA ASN A 72 0.92 13.93 -5.41
C ASN A 72 2.15 13.02 -5.22
N LEU A 73 1.99 11.91 -4.49
CA LEU A 73 3.03 10.90 -4.35
C LEU A 73 3.42 10.29 -5.69
N LYS A 74 2.43 9.90 -6.50
CA LYS A 74 2.64 9.35 -7.84
C LYS A 74 3.51 10.26 -8.71
N ASN A 75 3.24 11.57 -8.70
CA ASN A 75 3.97 12.55 -9.51
C ASN A 75 5.45 12.70 -9.11
N SER A 76 5.84 12.19 -7.95
CA SER A 76 7.21 12.19 -7.44
C SER A 76 7.92 10.85 -7.69
N CYS A 77 7.23 9.86 -8.23
CA CYS A 77 7.79 8.57 -8.62
C CYS A 77 8.51 8.70 -9.98
N SER A 78 9.71 8.11 -10.08
CA SER A 78 10.59 8.29 -11.25
C SER A 78 10.90 6.99 -12.02
N LYS A 79 10.41 5.84 -11.53
CA LYS A 79 10.73 4.52 -12.10
C LYS A 79 9.66 4.04 -13.07
N ASP A 80 9.90 2.92 -13.76
CA ASP A 80 9.01 2.37 -14.79
C ASP A 80 7.65 1.95 -14.22
N TRP A 81 7.69 1.33 -13.04
CA TRP A 81 6.51 0.90 -12.30
C TRP A 81 6.42 1.60 -10.95
N ILE A 82 5.20 1.78 -10.47
CA ILE A 82 4.91 2.32 -9.14
C ILE A 82 4.18 1.25 -8.34
N PHE A 83 4.68 0.95 -7.15
CA PHE A 83 4.01 0.08 -6.19
C PHE A 83 3.57 0.93 -5.00
N PHE A 84 2.28 1.17 -4.88
CA PHE A 84 1.68 1.90 -3.75
C PHE A 84 1.49 0.97 -2.56
N ILE A 85 2.04 1.36 -1.41
CA ILE A 85 1.97 0.60 -0.16
C ILE A 85 1.55 1.56 0.96
N ASP A 86 0.56 1.19 1.75
CA ASP A 86 0.23 1.94 2.95
C ASP A 86 1.22 1.55 4.07
N ALA A 87 1.62 2.49 4.94
CA ALA A 87 2.69 2.25 5.93
C ALA A 87 2.43 1.06 6.88
N ASP A 88 1.17 0.66 7.03
CA ASP A 88 0.75 -0.48 7.85
C ASP A 88 0.69 -1.82 7.09
N GLU A 89 1.09 -1.82 5.81
CA GLU A 89 1.22 -3.02 4.99
C GLU A 89 2.70 -3.45 4.89
N TYR A 90 2.95 -4.71 4.55
CA TYR A 90 4.26 -5.21 4.15
C TYR A 90 4.12 -6.38 3.18
N LEU A 91 5.18 -6.72 2.47
CA LEU A 91 5.17 -7.73 1.42
C LEU A 91 5.34 -9.13 2.03
N SER A 92 4.62 -10.13 1.51
CA SER A 92 4.96 -11.53 1.75
C SER A 92 6.31 -11.87 1.13
N ASP A 93 6.97 -12.91 1.60
CA ASP A 93 8.24 -13.36 1.02
C ASP A 93 8.10 -13.71 -0.48
N GLY A 94 6.96 -14.29 -0.86
CA GLY A 94 6.67 -14.59 -2.26
C GLY A 94 6.65 -13.35 -3.13
N LEU A 95 5.96 -12.30 -2.69
CA LEU A 95 5.90 -11.02 -3.42
C LEU A 95 7.27 -10.33 -3.42
N LEU A 96 7.90 -10.21 -2.26
CA LEU A 96 9.17 -9.51 -2.09
C LEU A 96 10.28 -10.09 -2.99
N ASN A 97 10.44 -11.41 -2.96
CA ASN A 97 11.52 -12.10 -3.68
C ASN A 97 11.31 -12.15 -5.21
N ASN A 98 10.07 -11.96 -5.68
CA ASN A 98 9.75 -12.16 -7.11
C ASN A 98 9.17 -10.91 -7.78
N ILE A 99 9.06 -9.77 -7.10
CA ILE A 99 8.37 -8.60 -7.66
C ILE A 99 8.97 -8.14 -9.00
N HIS A 100 10.29 -8.11 -9.15
CA HIS A 100 10.93 -7.71 -10.40
C HIS A 100 10.62 -8.68 -11.54
N GLN A 101 10.68 -10.00 -11.28
CA GLN A 101 10.32 -11.01 -12.28
C GLN A 101 8.84 -10.89 -12.70
N VAL A 102 7.96 -10.64 -11.72
CA VAL A 102 6.53 -10.40 -12.00
C VAL A 102 6.35 -9.22 -12.94
N LEU A 103 7.05 -8.11 -12.69
CA LEU A 103 6.94 -6.92 -13.53
C LEU A 103 7.58 -7.11 -14.91
N GLU A 104 8.71 -7.80 -15.01
CA GLU A 104 9.34 -8.14 -16.31
C GLU A 104 8.44 -8.99 -17.19
N ILE A 105 7.77 -9.99 -16.62
CA ILE A 105 6.82 -10.86 -17.35
C ILE A 105 5.62 -10.06 -17.85
N ASN A 106 5.18 -9.06 -17.09
CA ASN A 106 3.99 -8.25 -17.38
C ASN A 106 4.28 -6.97 -18.18
N GLU A 107 5.55 -6.66 -18.45
CA GLU A 107 5.96 -5.45 -19.18
C GLU A 107 5.34 -5.42 -20.59
N GLY A 108 4.64 -4.32 -20.90
CA GLY A 108 3.91 -4.16 -22.15
C GLY A 108 2.65 -5.00 -22.30
N LEU A 109 2.36 -5.91 -21.37
CA LEU A 109 1.15 -6.75 -21.39
C LEU A 109 0.01 -6.17 -20.58
N VAL A 110 0.30 -5.58 -19.42
CA VAL A 110 -0.69 -4.98 -18.53
C VAL A 110 -0.29 -3.58 -18.10
N ASP A 111 -1.25 -2.80 -17.66
CA ASP A 111 -1.07 -1.44 -17.19
C ASP A 111 -1.10 -1.36 -15.66
N VAL A 112 -1.86 -2.29 -15.02
CA VAL A 112 -2.08 -2.37 -13.58
C VAL A 112 -2.05 -3.82 -13.13
N ILE A 113 -1.54 -4.05 -11.91
CA ILE A 113 -1.56 -5.34 -11.25
C ILE A 113 -2.28 -5.21 -9.91
N ALA A 114 -3.26 -6.08 -9.70
CA ALA A 114 -3.95 -6.23 -8.43
C ALA A 114 -3.23 -7.28 -7.58
N VAL A 115 -2.92 -6.90 -6.36
CA VAL A 115 -2.19 -7.70 -5.36
C VAL A 115 -3.20 -8.20 -4.34
N PRO A 116 -3.27 -9.51 -4.04
CA PRO A 116 -4.11 -10.01 -2.96
C PRO A 116 -3.59 -9.50 -1.62
N ARG A 117 -4.50 -9.20 -0.69
CA ARG A 117 -4.14 -8.67 0.62
C ARG A 117 -4.69 -9.57 1.72
N ILE A 118 -3.81 -9.97 2.62
CA ILE A 118 -4.15 -10.70 3.84
C ILE A 118 -4.44 -9.68 4.94
N ASN A 119 -5.70 -9.53 5.30
CA ASN A 119 -6.12 -8.72 6.43
C ASN A 119 -6.26 -9.61 7.67
N THR A 120 -5.58 -9.26 8.76
CA THR A 120 -5.77 -9.87 10.07
C THR A 120 -6.11 -8.81 11.10
N VAL A 121 -7.01 -9.14 12.05
CA VAL A 121 -7.42 -8.20 13.10
C VAL A 121 -7.31 -8.90 14.45
N ASP A 122 -6.29 -8.51 15.22
CA ASP A 122 -6.13 -8.99 16.59
C ASP A 122 -7.25 -8.45 17.48
N GLY A 123 -7.82 -9.29 18.34
CA GLY A 123 -8.97 -8.96 19.17
C GLY A 123 -10.33 -9.02 18.43
N LEU A 124 -10.39 -9.55 17.20
CA LEU A 124 -11.63 -9.71 16.46
C LEU A 124 -12.56 -10.71 17.16
N THR A 125 -13.81 -10.30 17.42
CA THR A 125 -14.84 -11.15 18.04
C THR A 125 -15.93 -11.51 17.04
N ARG A 126 -16.77 -12.50 17.38
CA ARG A 126 -17.92 -12.89 16.58
C ARG A 126 -18.90 -11.72 16.37
N GLU A 127 -19.08 -10.88 17.38
CA GLU A 127 -19.95 -9.69 17.28
C GLU A 127 -19.45 -8.71 16.22
N HIS A 128 -18.13 -8.50 16.14
CA HIS A 128 -17.52 -7.65 15.09
C HIS A 128 -17.76 -8.24 13.70
N ILE A 129 -17.54 -9.54 13.54
CA ILE A 129 -17.72 -10.26 12.26
C ILE A 129 -19.17 -10.09 11.78
N ASP A 130 -20.13 -10.34 12.65
CA ASP A 130 -21.56 -10.26 12.32
C ASP A 130 -21.98 -8.79 12.03
N LYS A 131 -21.50 -7.84 12.83
CA LYS A 131 -21.76 -6.39 12.66
C LYS A 131 -21.26 -5.86 11.32
N TRP A 132 -20.05 -6.24 10.93
CA TRP A 132 -19.42 -5.74 9.70
C TRP A 132 -19.67 -6.64 8.50
N ARG A 133 -20.34 -7.79 8.70
CA ARG A 133 -20.65 -8.81 7.67
C ARG A 133 -19.38 -9.31 6.99
N TRP A 134 -18.34 -9.56 7.79
CA TRP A 134 -17.09 -10.07 7.29
C TRP A 134 -17.11 -11.59 7.18
N PHE A 135 -16.39 -12.09 6.19
CA PHE A 135 -16.00 -13.49 6.11
C PHE A 135 -14.60 -13.63 6.73
N VAL A 136 -14.41 -14.63 7.56
CA VAL A 136 -13.10 -14.96 8.15
C VAL A 136 -12.85 -16.44 7.90
N ASP A 137 -11.73 -16.76 7.25
CA ASP A 137 -11.35 -18.12 6.93
C ASP A 137 -10.70 -18.85 8.14
N GLU A 138 -10.31 -20.13 7.93
CA GLU A 138 -9.67 -20.95 8.94
C GLU A 138 -8.30 -20.43 9.41
N LYS A 139 -7.65 -19.58 8.60
CA LYS A 139 -6.36 -18.94 8.94
C LYS A 139 -6.56 -17.62 9.71
N GLY A 140 -7.81 -17.20 9.92
CA GLY A 140 -8.13 -15.90 10.53
C GLY A 140 -8.02 -14.72 9.56
N TRP A 141 -8.00 -14.97 8.25
CA TRP A 141 -7.91 -13.92 7.25
C TRP A 141 -9.30 -13.36 6.93
N VAL A 142 -9.39 -12.03 6.92
CA VAL A 142 -10.65 -11.32 6.71
C VAL A 142 -10.85 -11.02 5.21
N ASN A 143 -11.96 -11.51 4.66
CA ASN A 143 -12.40 -11.30 3.28
C ASN A 143 -11.33 -11.66 2.21
N TYR A 144 -10.46 -12.61 2.49
CA TYR A 144 -9.41 -13.03 1.56
C TYR A 144 -9.99 -13.80 0.34
N PRO A 145 -9.42 -13.58 -0.87
CA PRO A 145 -8.42 -12.59 -1.22
C PRO A 145 -9.03 -11.19 -1.42
N ASP A 146 -8.49 -10.20 -0.73
CA ASP A 146 -8.89 -8.80 -0.87
C ASP A 146 -7.97 -8.13 -1.92
N TYR A 147 -8.33 -8.23 -3.19
CA TYR A 147 -7.51 -7.70 -4.29
C TYR A 147 -7.46 -6.17 -4.30
N GLN A 148 -6.24 -5.65 -4.20
CA GLN A 148 -5.93 -4.21 -4.24
C GLN A 148 -5.15 -3.86 -5.50
N THR A 149 -5.63 -2.90 -6.30
CA THR A 149 -4.88 -2.37 -7.43
C THR A 149 -3.76 -1.47 -6.91
N ARG A 150 -2.59 -2.08 -6.66
CA ARG A 150 -1.46 -1.40 -5.97
C ARG A 150 -0.27 -1.13 -6.87
N ILE A 151 -0.14 -1.84 -7.99
CA ILE A 151 0.99 -1.70 -8.89
C ILE A 151 0.48 -1.17 -10.22
N CYS A 152 1.15 -0.17 -10.77
CA CYS A 152 0.82 0.35 -12.10
C CYS A 152 2.07 0.81 -12.86
N THR A 153 1.99 0.85 -14.19
CA THR A 153 2.98 1.54 -15.02
C THR A 153 2.97 3.03 -14.72
N ASN A 154 4.17 3.65 -14.72
CA ASN A 154 4.31 5.08 -14.44
C ASN A 154 3.95 5.94 -15.66
N THR A 155 2.68 5.99 -16.01
CA THR A 155 2.15 6.79 -17.10
C THR A 155 1.23 7.90 -16.58
N GLN A 156 1.07 8.98 -17.35
CA GLN A 156 0.22 10.12 -16.95
C GLN A 156 -1.27 9.79 -17.00
N ASP A 157 -1.69 8.83 -17.81
CA ASP A 157 -3.09 8.44 -17.97
C ASP A 157 -3.62 7.73 -16.70
N ILE A 158 -2.76 6.97 -16.02
CA ILE A 158 -3.14 6.26 -14.80
C ILE A 158 -3.07 7.22 -13.62
N LYS A 159 -4.19 7.36 -12.91
CA LYS A 159 -4.30 8.24 -11.74
C LYS A 159 -5.32 7.71 -10.73
N TRP A 160 -5.15 8.12 -9.49
CA TRP A 160 -6.13 7.91 -8.44
C TRP A 160 -7.32 8.85 -8.63
N ILE A 161 -8.52 8.32 -8.45
CA ILE A 161 -9.79 9.05 -8.50
C ILE A 161 -10.62 8.74 -7.25
N ASN A 162 -11.59 9.57 -6.93
CA ASN A 162 -12.44 9.58 -5.74
C ASN A 162 -11.70 10.04 -4.48
N LYS A 163 -12.29 10.98 -3.78
CA LYS A 163 -11.73 11.52 -2.53
C LYS A 163 -11.65 10.48 -1.43
N VAL A 164 -12.67 9.64 -1.34
CA VAL A 164 -12.79 8.51 -0.40
C VAL A 164 -13.07 7.26 -1.20
N HIS A 165 -12.57 6.11 -0.75
CA HIS A 165 -12.56 4.85 -1.51
C HIS A 165 -11.89 5.04 -2.88
N GLU A 166 -10.73 5.67 -2.83
CA GLU A 166 -9.93 5.99 -4.01
C GLU A 166 -9.51 4.72 -4.77
N ARG A 167 -9.45 4.83 -6.07
CA ARG A 167 -9.07 3.73 -6.96
C ARG A 167 -8.25 4.24 -8.13
N LEU A 168 -7.36 3.39 -8.66
CA LEU A 168 -6.66 3.67 -9.92
C LEU A 168 -7.62 3.64 -11.10
N SER A 169 -7.47 4.58 -12.01
CA SER A 169 -8.24 4.72 -13.25
C SER A 169 -7.31 5.12 -14.39
N GLY A 170 -7.81 5.01 -15.65
CA GLY A 170 -7.04 5.34 -16.85
C GLY A 170 -6.26 4.15 -17.43
N TRP A 171 -6.30 2.99 -16.80
CA TRP A 171 -5.72 1.75 -17.30
C TRP A 171 -6.72 1.00 -18.21
N LYS A 172 -6.19 0.09 -19.05
CA LYS A 172 -6.97 -0.74 -19.98
C LYS A 172 -6.81 -2.23 -19.69
N ARG A 173 -5.65 -2.65 -19.17
CA ARG A 173 -5.31 -4.05 -18.97
C ARG A 173 -4.84 -4.27 -17.54
N ILE A 174 -5.40 -5.28 -16.90
CA ILE A 174 -5.10 -5.63 -15.51
C ILE A 174 -4.73 -7.11 -15.41
N ALA A 175 -3.80 -7.44 -14.52
CA ALA A 175 -3.54 -8.80 -14.05
C ALA A 175 -3.77 -8.87 -12.54
N ASN A 176 -4.15 -10.05 -12.05
CA ASN A 176 -4.20 -10.34 -10.62
C ASN A 176 -3.03 -11.25 -10.28
N LEU A 177 -2.31 -10.95 -9.20
CA LEU A 177 -1.30 -11.87 -8.69
C LEU A 177 -1.98 -13.08 -8.01
N PRO A 178 -1.35 -14.27 -8.09
CA PRO A 178 -1.86 -15.43 -7.38
C PRO A 178 -1.65 -15.31 -5.86
N GLU A 179 -2.33 -16.16 -5.11
CA GLU A 179 -2.08 -16.37 -3.69
C GLU A 179 -0.60 -16.69 -3.43
N GLY A 180 -0.06 -16.20 -2.31
CA GLY A 180 1.36 -16.27 -1.99
C GLY A 180 2.16 -15.03 -2.40
N TYR A 181 1.60 -14.19 -3.26
CA TYR A 181 2.14 -12.88 -3.65
C TYR A 181 1.33 -11.77 -2.97
N ASP A 182 1.29 -11.78 -1.65
CA ASP A 182 0.34 -11.00 -0.87
C ASP A 182 0.95 -9.73 -0.28
N LEU A 183 0.13 -8.70 -0.12
CA LEU A 183 0.32 -7.67 0.90
C LEU A 183 -0.22 -8.18 2.24
N ILE A 184 0.52 -8.01 3.31
CA ILE A 184 0.12 -8.40 4.66
C ILE A 184 -0.25 -7.14 5.43
N HIS A 185 -1.46 -7.12 6.00
CA HIS A 185 -2.07 -5.96 6.62
C HIS A 185 -2.65 -6.33 7.99
N PRO A 186 -1.80 -6.43 9.03
CA PRO A 186 -2.25 -6.71 10.38
C PRO A 186 -2.78 -5.44 11.06
N LYS A 187 -3.88 -5.58 11.77
CA LYS A 187 -4.47 -4.51 12.60
C LYS A 187 -4.83 -5.03 13.99
N THR A 188 -5.03 -4.11 14.91
CA THR A 188 -5.77 -4.38 16.15
C THR A 188 -7.23 -3.95 15.99
N ILE A 189 -8.10 -4.49 16.83
CA ILE A 189 -9.52 -4.15 16.81
C ILE A 189 -9.75 -2.66 17.07
N GLU A 190 -8.98 -2.06 17.98
CA GLU A 190 -9.09 -0.63 18.30
C GLU A 190 -8.72 0.25 17.11
N ARG A 191 -7.73 -0.17 16.33
CA ARG A 191 -7.34 0.55 15.11
C ARG A 191 -8.42 0.44 14.05
N GLN A 192 -9.00 -0.75 13.87
CA GLN A 192 -10.09 -0.98 12.94
C GLN A 192 -11.33 -0.15 13.30
N GLU A 193 -11.70 -0.10 14.57
CA GLU A 193 -12.84 0.71 15.03
C GLU A 193 -12.59 2.21 14.82
N ARG A 194 -11.38 2.71 15.13
CA ARG A 194 -11.03 4.12 14.85
C ARG A 194 -11.12 4.45 13.37
N GLN A 195 -10.64 3.54 12.51
CA GLN A 195 -10.71 3.72 11.06
C GLN A 195 -12.16 3.75 10.56
N ASN A 196 -13.01 2.84 11.02
CA ASN A 196 -14.42 2.82 10.66
C ASN A 196 -15.14 4.12 11.12
N ASN A 197 -14.83 4.59 12.32
CA ASN A 197 -15.38 5.84 12.83
C ASN A 197 -14.93 7.04 12.00
N PHE A 198 -13.67 7.09 11.59
CA PHE A 198 -13.15 8.14 10.71
C PHE A 198 -13.87 8.16 9.36
N TYR A 199 -14.01 7.00 8.69
CA TYR A 199 -14.74 6.94 7.42
C TYR A 199 -16.23 7.35 7.54
N ASN A 200 -16.85 7.15 8.67
CA ASN A 200 -18.23 7.61 8.91
C ASN A 200 -18.35 9.15 9.05
N THR A 201 -17.23 9.88 9.17
CA THR A 201 -17.20 11.35 9.25
C THR A 201 -16.86 12.03 7.91
N LEU A 202 -16.50 11.25 6.88
CA LEU A 202 -16.20 11.73 5.53
C LEU A 202 -17.41 11.65 4.61
#